data_e3c3e3fdca393f74e41be08c49c878f9
#
_entry.id   e3c3e3fdca393f74e41be08c49c878f9
#
_cell.length_a   1.000
_cell.length_b   1.000
_cell.length_c   1.000
_cell.angle_alpha   90.00
_cell.angle_beta   90.00
_cell.angle_gamma   90.00
#
_symmetry.space_group_name_H-M   'P 1'
#
loop_
_entity.id
_entity.type
_entity.pdbx_description
1 polymer ?
#
loop_
_entity_poly.entity_id
_entity_poly.type
_entity_poly.pdbx_seq_one_letter_code
_entity_poly.pdbx_strand_id
1 'polypeptide(L)'
;MRLFYKNLNVLKIDKPQNLNPAFSKFEIKSIKFKQGKKMSDIGVVVLAAGLGTRMKSSRPKVLFELCGEPMIIHILRKAYEISSDVSVVLSYQKELVEAKIKEIFPQTKIYEQNLKEFPGTAGALKNIPLNSEKTLILCGDMPLIKTNDLIRLSAGNADVALSVFEAADPYGYGRVIVNNGKVEAIVEQKDATETQKMIKSANAGCYCFKSEVLREILPLIGNENSQKEFYLTDAIKIANERGLKCWAISVEEQNFMGINDKFQLSIAENLMQDEIKKNLMKSGVLMRLPNSVYIDARAKFEGECVIEENVSVIGECLIKNSVIKSGSVVESSVVEDSDVGPLAHLRPKCEIKNTHIGNFVELKAARLNGVKAGHLSYLGDCEIGCGTNVGCGTITCNYDGKAKHKTIIGKNVFIGSDTQLVAPVKVGDDVLIAAGSTVTSDVPSGALAISRTKQVNKEGFFYKFFNDTKSDENAKK
;
A
#
# COMPACT_ATOMS: atom_id res chain seq x y z
N MET A 1 -2.01 37.44 -16.62
CA MET A 1 -2.08 36.46 -15.54
C MET A 1 -3.53 36.30 -15.14
N ARG A 2 -4.32 35.64 -15.96
CA ARG A 2 -5.72 35.21 -15.85
C ARG A 2 -6.02 34.55 -17.18
N LEU A 3 -5.86 33.22 -17.25
CA LEU A 3 -6.36 32.40 -18.38
C LEU A 3 -5.69 31.02 -18.22
N PHE A 4 -6.34 30.12 -17.47
CA PHE A 4 -6.22 28.67 -17.61
C PHE A 4 -7.11 27.98 -16.57
N TYR A 5 -8.42 28.25 -16.62
CA TYR A 5 -9.44 27.43 -15.99
C TYR A 5 -10.70 27.41 -16.87
N LYS A 6 -10.58 26.72 -17.99
CA LYS A 6 -11.74 26.28 -18.78
C LYS A 6 -11.28 25.03 -19.53
N ASN A 7 -11.58 23.88 -18.99
CA ASN A 7 -11.87 22.61 -19.69
C ASN A 7 -11.79 21.45 -18.69
N LEU A 8 -12.75 21.40 -17.75
CA LEU A 8 -13.12 20.15 -17.11
C LEU A 8 -14.23 19.55 -17.98
N ASN A 9 -13.81 18.70 -18.91
CA ASN A 9 -14.71 17.84 -19.66
C ASN A 9 -15.49 16.98 -18.64
N VAL A 10 -16.80 17.11 -18.70
CA VAL A 10 -17.76 16.18 -18.12
C VAL A 10 -17.43 14.80 -18.67
N LEU A 11 -16.83 13.94 -17.85
CA LEU A 11 -16.73 12.53 -18.15
C LEU A 11 -18.16 12.00 -18.31
N LYS A 12 -18.56 11.79 -19.57
CA LYS A 12 -19.70 10.92 -19.88
C LYS A 12 -19.32 9.55 -19.32
N ILE A 13 -20.03 9.13 -18.29
CA ILE A 13 -19.94 7.75 -17.80
C ILE A 13 -20.54 6.88 -18.88
N ASP A 14 -19.72 6.20 -19.65
CA ASP A 14 -20.17 5.15 -20.57
C ASP A 14 -20.94 4.13 -19.75
N LYS A 15 -22.14 3.79 -20.21
CA LYS A 15 -22.95 2.73 -19.60
C LYS A 15 -22.13 1.44 -19.66
N PRO A 16 -21.98 0.69 -18.55
CA PRO A 16 -21.35 -0.61 -18.60
C PRO A 16 -22.08 -1.47 -19.65
N GLN A 17 -21.36 -1.96 -20.63
CA GLN A 17 -21.88 -2.91 -21.61
C GLN A 17 -22.11 -4.22 -20.85
N ASN A 18 -23.35 -4.67 -20.74
CA ASN A 18 -23.84 -5.91 -20.10
C ASN A 18 -24.53 -5.74 -18.73
N LEU A 19 -25.39 -4.76 -18.56
CA LEU A 19 -26.33 -4.75 -17.42
C LEU A 19 -27.53 -5.64 -17.73
N ASN A 20 -27.88 -6.49 -16.74
CA ASN A 20 -29.17 -7.21 -16.74
C ASN A 20 -30.30 -6.18 -16.94
N PRO A 21 -31.22 -6.37 -17.90
CA PRO A 21 -32.35 -5.45 -18.17
C PRO A 21 -33.16 -5.09 -16.93
N ALA A 22 -33.17 -5.94 -15.89
CA ALA A 22 -33.83 -5.67 -14.61
C ALA A 22 -33.25 -4.44 -13.88
N PHE A 23 -31.99 -4.09 -14.11
CA PHE A 23 -31.33 -2.94 -13.47
C PHE A 23 -31.24 -1.70 -14.37
N SER A 24 -31.53 -1.82 -15.67
CA SER A 24 -31.42 -0.73 -16.64
C SER A 24 -32.46 0.40 -16.47
N LYS A 25 -33.47 0.21 -15.64
CA LYS A 25 -34.55 1.19 -15.40
C LYS A 25 -34.29 2.19 -14.27
N PHE A 26 -33.15 2.10 -13.60
CA PHE A 26 -32.80 3.09 -12.58
C PHE A 26 -32.06 4.28 -13.26
N GLU A 27 -32.81 5.33 -13.56
CA GLU A 27 -32.25 6.63 -13.98
C GLU A 27 -31.39 7.20 -12.85
N ILE A 28 -30.07 7.13 -13.03
CA ILE A 28 -29.11 7.86 -12.19
C ILE A 28 -29.18 9.33 -12.60
N LYS A 29 -29.99 10.13 -11.90
CA LYS A 29 -29.84 11.58 -11.98
C LYS A 29 -28.42 11.93 -11.52
N SER A 30 -27.62 12.52 -12.39
CA SER A 30 -26.26 12.97 -12.08
C SER A 30 -26.30 13.99 -10.93
N ILE A 31 -26.00 13.54 -9.72
CA ILE A 31 -25.85 14.42 -8.55
C ILE A 31 -24.45 15.04 -8.65
N LYS A 32 -24.39 16.34 -8.95
CA LYS A 32 -23.14 17.12 -8.90
C LYS A 32 -22.75 17.34 -7.44
N PHE A 33 -21.83 16.54 -6.91
CA PHE A 33 -21.21 16.82 -5.62
C PHE A 33 -20.05 17.80 -5.82
N LYS A 34 -20.01 18.86 -4.99
CA LYS A 34 -18.83 19.71 -4.84
C LYS A 34 -17.78 18.90 -4.08
N GLN A 35 -16.63 18.64 -4.71
CA GLN A 35 -15.47 18.08 -4.02
C GLN A 35 -15.14 18.95 -2.79
N GLY A 36 -15.04 18.32 -1.61
CA GLY A 36 -14.51 18.97 -0.42
C GLY A 36 -15.45 19.15 0.77
N LYS A 37 -16.74 18.81 0.69
CA LYS A 37 -17.64 18.84 1.85
C LYS A 37 -17.88 17.41 2.35
N LYS A 38 -17.31 17.05 3.51
CA LYS A 38 -17.66 15.79 4.21
C LYS A 38 -19.18 15.76 4.41
N MET A 39 -19.79 14.63 4.15
CA MET A 39 -21.23 14.42 4.39
C MET A 39 -21.45 14.29 5.90
N SER A 40 -21.83 15.38 6.55
CA SER A 40 -21.98 15.44 8.03
C SER A 40 -23.01 14.48 8.61
N ASP A 41 -23.87 13.92 7.74
CA ASP A 41 -25.06 13.17 8.15
C ASP A 41 -24.94 11.65 7.92
N ILE A 42 -23.71 11.17 7.61
CA ILE A 42 -23.43 9.74 7.41
C ILE A 42 -22.46 9.24 8.48
N GLY A 43 -22.84 8.19 9.21
CA GLY A 43 -21.95 7.36 10.00
C GLY A 43 -21.45 6.18 9.16
N VAL A 44 -20.18 5.82 9.27
CA VAL A 44 -19.58 4.66 8.60
C VAL A 44 -19.24 3.60 9.64
N VAL A 45 -19.70 2.38 9.42
CA VAL A 45 -19.37 1.21 10.24
C VAL A 45 -18.61 0.18 9.39
N VAL A 46 -17.39 -0.13 9.78
CA VAL A 46 -16.56 -1.14 9.10
C VAL A 46 -16.61 -2.44 9.90
N LEU A 47 -17.11 -3.50 9.30
CA LEU A 47 -17.18 -4.84 9.89
C LEU A 47 -15.86 -5.57 9.68
N ALA A 48 -15.12 -5.82 10.76
CA ALA A 48 -13.80 -6.45 10.73
C ALA A 48 -13.62 -7.53 11.83
N ALA A 49 -14.74 -8.11 12.31
CA ALA A 49 -14.76 -9.09 13.40
C ALA A 49 -14.56 -10.55 12.95
N GLY A 50 -14.42 -10.82 11.65
CA GLY A 50 -14.29 -12.17 11.11
C GLY A 50 -12.99 -12.87 11.51
N LEU A 51 -13.05 -14.18 11.83
CA LEU A 51 -11.91 -14.99 12.27
C LEU A 51 -10.83 -15.21 11.20
N GLY A 52 -11.18 -15.11 9.92
CA GLY A 52 -10.23 -15.22 8.81
C GLY A 52 -9.52 -16.58 8.69
N THR A 53 -10.15 -17.68 9.07
CA THR A 53 -9.55 -19.03 9.14
C THR A 53 -8.97 -19.52 7.81
N ARG A 54 -9.55 -19.10 6.68
CA ARG A 54 -9.06 -19.41 5.32
C ARG A 54 -7.70 -18.82 5.00
N MET A 55 -7.25 -17.79 5.72
CA MET A 55 -5.90 -17.24 5.58
C MET A 55 -4.80 -18.19 6.09
N LYS A 56 -5.15 -19.22 6.88
CA LYS A 56 -4.22 -20.18 7.48
C LYS A 56 -3.03 -19.47 8.16
N SER A 57 -3.33 -18.53 9.03
CA SER A 57 -2.36 -17.67 9.74
C SER A 57 -2.90 -17.28 11.11
N SER A 58 -1.98 -17.04 12.06
CA SER A 58 -2.30 -16.42 13.35
C SER A 58 -2.51 -14.91 13.26
N ARG A 59 -2.06 -14.26 12.16
CA ARG A 59 -2.26 -12.83 11.92
C ARG A 59 -3.73 -12.56 11.58
N PRO A 60 -4.39 -11.55 12.17
CA PRO A 60 -5.75 -11.14 11.78
C PRO A 60 -5.84 -10.87 10.28
N LYS A 61 -6.92 -11.36 9.64
CA LYS A 61 -7.11 -11.23 8.20
C LYS A 61 -6.96 -9.78 7.71
N VAL A 62 -7.56 -8.85 8.39
CA VAL A 62 -7.60 -7.42 8.01
C VAL A 62 -6.25 -6.70 8.16
N LEU A 63 -5.28 -7.33 8.82
CA LEU A 63 -3.90 -6.82 8.94
C LEU A 63 -2.95 -7.33 7.86
N PHE A 64 -3.38 -8.25 6.97
CA PHE A 64 -2.55 -8.57 5.81
C PHE A 64 -2.38 -7.34 4.93
N GLU A 65 -1.15 -7.14 4.49
CA GLU A 65 -0.78 -5.97 3.69
C GLU A 65 -1.16 -6.16 2.22
N LEU A 66 -1.57 -5.07 1.62
CA LEU A 66 -1.83 -4.90 0.21
C LEU A 66 -1.11 -3.64 -0.23
N CYS A 67 -0.17 -3.76 -1.15
CA CYS A 67 0.68 -2.64 -1.58
C CYS A 67 1.33 -1.88 -0.40
N GLY A 68 1.81 -2.63 0.63
CA GLY A 68 2.53 -2.09 1.78
C GLY A 68 1.69 -1.58 2.94
N GLU A 69 0.35 -1.54 2.84
CA GLU A 69 -0.54 -1.15 3.94
C GLU A 69 -1.54 -2.27 4.29
N PRO A 70 -1.91 -2.45 5.58
CA PRO A 70 -2.97 -3.38 5.98
C PRO A 70 -4.29 -3.10 5.26
N MET A 71 -5.01 -4.16 4.88
CA MET A 71 -6.31 -4.06 4.20
C MET A 71 -7.29 -3.11 4.92
N ILE A 72 -7.35 -3.17 6.24
CA ILE A 72 -8.24 -2.31 7.04
C ILE A 72 -7.90 -0.83 6.87
N ILE A 73 -6.64 -0.47 6.65
CA ILE A 73 -6.22 0.92 6.49
C ILE A 73 -6.69 1.47 5.14
N HIS A 74 -6.66 0.66 4.07
CA HIS A 74 -7.23 1.06 2.78
C HIS A 74 -8.71 1.40 2.89
N ILE A 75 -9.50 0.56 3.57
CA ILE A 75 -10.91 0.80 3.81
C ILE A 75 -11.14 2.06 4.65
N LEU A 76 -10.38 2.24 5.73
CA LEU A 76 -10.52 3.40 6.59
C LEU A 76 -10.19 4.71 5.87
N ARG A 77 -9.19 4.73 4.99
CA ARG A 77 -8.94 5.91 4.13
C ARG A 77 -10.19 6.29 3.34
N LYS A 78 -10.86 5.32 2.71
CA LYS A 78 -12.10 5.55 1.95
C LYS A 78 -13.27 5.95 2.86
N ALA A 79 -13.39 5.34 4.02
CA ALA A 79 -14.40 5.71 5.01
C ALA A 79 -14.24 7.17 5.46
N TYR A 80 -13.01 7.61 5.74
CA TYR A 80 -12.72 8.99 6.14
C TYR A 80 -12.80 10.02 5.00
N GLU A 81 -12.81 9.60 3.74
CA GLU A 81 -13.17 10.46 2.60
C GLU A 81 -14.67 10.78 2.59
N ILE A 82 -15.52 9.89 3.14
CA ILE A 82 -16.97 10.04 3.20
C ILE A 82 -17.42 10.75 4.47
N SER A 83 -16.92 10.34 5.64
CA SER A 83 -17.39 10.81 6.94
C SER A 83 -16.25 11.01 7.94
N SER A 84 -16.49 11.86 8.95
CA SER A 84 -15.67 11.92 10.16
C SER A 84 -16.14 10.99 11.26
N ASP A 85 -17.41 10.50 11.18
CA ASP A 85 -17.98 9.53 12.11
C ASP A 85 -17.75 8.11 11.59
N VAL A 86 -16.58 7.54 11.94
CA VAL A 86 -16.14 6.21 11.52
C VAL A 86 -15.97 5.30 12.72
N SER A 87 -16.62 4.14 12.64
CA SER A 87 -16.56 3.09 13.64
C SER A 87 -16.04 1.79 13.02
N VAL A 88 -15.34 0.99 13.78
CA VAL A 88 -14.86 -0.35 13.38
C VAL A 88 -15.32 -1.37 14.40
N VAL A 89 -15.87 -2.49 13.92
CA VAL A 89 -16.27 -3.61 14.76
C VAL A 89 -15.22 -4.70 14.66
N LEU A 90 -14.63 -5.05 15.79
CA LEU A 90 -13.56 -6.05 15.92
C LEU A 90 -14.00 -7.21 16.81
N SER A 91 -13.27 -8.32 16.78
CA SER A 91 -13.39 -9.44 17.70
C SER A 91 -12.04 -10.13 17.89
N TYR A 92 -11.65 -11.02 16.99
CA TYR A 92 -10.39 -11.78 17.09
C TYR A 92 -9.16 -10.87 17.11
N GLN A 93 -8.32 -11.01 18.16
CA GLN A 93 -7.12 -10.20 18.37
C GLN A 93 -7.38 -8.68 18.24
N LYS A 94 -8.48 -8.23 18.83
CA LYS A 94 -8.94 -6.85 18.80
C LYS A 94 -7.83 -5.85 19.11
N GLU A 95 -7.05 -6.10 20.16
CA GLU A 95 -5.99 -5.19 20.64
C GLU A 95 -4.92 -4.94 19.56
N LEU A 96 -4.56 -5.97 18.82
CA LEU A 96 -3.56 -5.86 17.75
C LEU A 96 -4.09 -5.04 16.57
N VAL A 97 -5.34 -5.28 16.17
CA VAL A 97 -5.98 -4.53 15.08
C VAL A 97 -6.25 -3.09 15.50
N GLU A 98 -6.77 -2.87 16.71
CA GLU A 98 -7.01 -1.55 17.28
C GLU A 98 -5.72 -0.71 17.36
N ALA A 99 -4.62 -1.28 17.86
CA ALA A 99 -3.34 -0.59 17.93
C ALA A 99 -2.89 -0.09 16.54
N LYS A 100 -3.03 -0.94 15.51
CA LYS A 100 -2.66 -0.55 14.14
C LYS A 100 -3.59 0.51 13.55
N ILE A 101 -4.88 0.45 13.84
CA ILE A 101 -5.83 1.49 13.42
C ILE A 101 -5.52 2.81 14.11
N LYS A 102 -5.30 2.80 15.43
CA LYS A 102 -5.08 4.00 16.24
C LYS A 102 -3.77 4.71 15.91
N GLU A 103 -2.77 4.00 15.42
CA GLU A 103 -1.51 4.57 14.92
C GLU A 103 -1.74 5.59 13.81
N ILE A 104 -2.71 5.33 12.90
CA ILE A 104 -2.97 6.14 11.71
C ILE A 104 -4.24 7.00 11.87
N PHE A 105 -5.27 6.44 12.50
CA PHE A 105 -6.58 7.05 12.72
C PHE A 105 -6.97 7.02 14.20
N PRO A 106 -6.32 7.83 15.06
CA PRO A 106 -6.55 7.79 16.51
C PRO A 106 -8.00 8.10 16.93
N GLN A 107 -8.75 8.81 16.07
CA GLN A 107 -10.15 9.19 16.31
C GLN A 107 -11.16 8.08 16.01
N THR A 108 -10.76 6.97 15.37
CA THR A 108 -11.68 5.87 15.01
C THR A 108 -12.34 5.26 16.24
N LYS A 109 -13.66 5.13 16.25
CA LYS A 109 -14.37 4.46 17.32
C LYS A 109 -14.27 2.93 17.13
N ILE A 110 -13.90 2.22 18.20
CA ILE A 110 -13.73 0.77 18.15
C ILE A 110 -14.81 0.12 19.02
N TYR A 111 -15.50 -0.84 18.46
CA TYR A 111 -16.51 -1.66 19.14
C TYR A 111 -16.11 -3.13 19.07
N GLU A 112 -16.55 -3.90 20.04
CA GLU A 112 -16.31 -5.33 20.08
C GLU A 112 -17.58 -6.12 19.81
N GLN A 113 -17.49 -7.10 18.89
CA GLN A 113 -18.57 -8.05 18.66
C GLN A 113 -18.48 -9.22 19.61
N ASN A 114 -19.57 -9.49 20.34
CA ASN A 114 -19.72 -10.72 21.11
C ASN A 114 -20.16 -11.88 20.16
N LEU A 115 -19.19 -12.60 19.60
CA LEU A 115 -19.44 -13.69 18.65
C LEU A 115 -20.21 -14.87 19.25
N LYS A 116 -20.23 -15.03 20.58
CA LYS A 116 -20.97 -16.11 21.25
C LYS A 116 -22.47 -15.82 21.29
N GLU A 117 -22.83 -14.59 21.52
CA GLU A 117 -24.21 -14.14 21.66
C GLU A 117 -24.80 -13.66 20.33
N PHE A 118 -24.01 -12.90 19.58
CA PHE A 118 -24.43 -12.25 18.34
C PHE A 118 -23.48 -12.56 17.18
N PRO A 119 -23.36 -13.82 16.72
CA PRO A 119 -22.56 -14.17 15.54
C PRO A 119 -23.19 -13.58 14.26
N GLY A 120 -22.36 -13.35 13.23
CA GLY A 120 -22.79 -12.86 11.91
C GLY A 120 -22.79 -11.34 11.76
N THR A 121 -23.10 -10.87 10.56
CA THR A 121 -22.92 -9.48 10.14
C THR A 121 -23.89 -8.50 10.77
N ALA A 122 -25.16 -8.91 10.98
CA ALA A 122 -26.12 -8.09 11.75
C ALA A 122 -25.81 -8.13 13.24
N GLY A 123 -25.30 -9.26 13.75
CA GLY A 123 -24.85 -9.37 15.14
C GLY A 123 -23.76 -8.35 15.48
N ALA A 124 -22.86 -8.06 14.54
CA ALA A 124 -21.81 -7.05 14.70
C ALA A 124 -22.38 -5.63 14.91
N LEU A 125 -23.59 -5.35 14.48
CA LEU A 125 -24.20 -4.02 14.56
C LEU A 125 -25.06 -3.80 15.82
N LYS A 126 -25.42 -4.86 16.56
CA LYS A 126 -26.40 -4.78 17.66
C LYS A 126 -26.06 -3.78 18.76
N ASN A 127 -24.78 -3.53 18.99
CA ASN A 127 -24.32 -2.65 20.08
C ASN A 127 -23.65 -1.35 19.57
N ILE A 128 -23.87 -1.00 18.28
CA ILE A 128 -23.28 0.19 17.69
C ILE A 128 -24.25 1.38 17.81
N PRO A 129 -23.81 2.53 18.36
CA PRO A 129 -24.62 3.74 18.31
C PRO A 129 -24.77 4.25 16.86
N LEU A 130 -26.01 4.27 16.37
CA LEU A 130 -26.37 4.72 15.03
C LEU A 130 -26.95 6.15 15.09
N ASN A 131 -26.10 7.14 15.34
CA ASN A 131 -26.52 8.52 15.63
C ASN A 131 -26.65 9.43 14.40
N SER A 132 -26.04 9.06 13.28
CA SER A 132 -26.11 9.80 12.02
C SER A 132 -27.45 9.54 11.32
N GLU A 133 -27.84 10.40 10.37
CA GLU A 133 -29.07 10.21 9.57
C GLU A 133 -29.00 8.90 8.77
N LYS A 134 -27.84 8.62 8.19
CA LYS A 134 -27.58 7.39 7.44
C LYS A 134 -26.39 6.62 8.02
N THR A 135 -26.44 5.31 7.91
CA THR A 135 -25.36 4.40 8.27
C THR A 135 -24.87 3.65 7.05
N LEU A 136 -23.62 3.90 6.65
CA LEU A 136 -22.90 3.17 5.61
C LEU A 136 -22.14 2.01 6.25
N ILE A 137 -22.41 0.79 5.83
CA ILE A 137 -21.80 -0.44 6.35
C ILE A 137 -20.86 -1.01 5.31
N LEU A 138 -19.59 -1.20 5.69
CA LEU A 138 -18.50 -1.70 4.84
C LEU A 138 -17.90 -2.95 5.45
N CYS A 139 -17.29 -3.79 4.61
CA CYS A 139 -16.52 -4.95 5.06
C CYS A 139 -15.02 -4.61 5.09
N GLY A 140 -14.33 -4.93 6.19
CA GLY A 140 -12.92 -4.61 6.40
C GLY A 140 -11.93 -5.41 5.53
N ASP A 141 -12.43 -6.35 4.74
CA ASP A 141 -11.67 -7.20 3.83
C ASP A 141 -11.88 -6.87 2.33
N MET A 142 -12.43 -5.68 2.03
CA MET A 142 -12.66 -5.19 0.65
C MET A 142 -11.81 -3.96 0.32
N PRO A 143 -10.48 -4.04 0.30
CA PRO A 143 -9.58 -2.88 0.19
C PRO A 143 -9.62 -2.17 -1.16
N LEU A 144 -10.22 -2.77 -2.20
CA LEU A 144 -10.29 -2.22 -3.56
C LEU A 144 -11.48 -1.28 -3.79
N ILE A 145 -12.37 -1.11 -2.80
CA ILE A 145 -13.54 -0.23 -2.91
C ILE A 145 -13.11 1.20 -3.24
N LYS A 146 -13.85 1.83 -4.16
CA LYS A 146 -13.61 3.23 -4.57
C LYS A 146 -14.56 4.18 -3.87
N THR A 147 -14.06 5.33 -3.48
CA THR A 147 -14.87 6.39 -2.85
C THR A 147 -16.11 6.76 -3.67
N ASN A 148 -15.99 6.77 -5.00
CA ASN A 148 -17.11 7.08 -5.87
C ASN A 148 -18.25 6.05 -5.78
N ASP A 149 -17.93 4.77 -5.57
CA ASP A 149 -18.95 3.72 -5.34
C ASP A 149 -19.65 3.94 -4.01
N LEU A 150 -18.93 4.33 -2.96
CA LEU A 150 -19.49 4.66 -1.65
C LEU A 150 -20.41 5.90 -1.70
N ILE A 151 -20.01 6.93 -2.46
CA ILE A 151 -20.85 8.11 -2.71
C ILE A 151 -22.16 7.70 -3.39
N ARG A 152 -22.10 6.87 -4.42
CA ARG A 152 -23.28 6.38 -5.14
C ARG A 152 -24.20 5.56 -4.23
N LEU A 153 -23.62 4.72 -3.37
CA LEU A 153 -24.35 3.88 -2.41
C LEU A 153 -25.08 4.73 -1.35
N SER A 154 -24.47 5.82 -0.91
CA SER A 154 -25.01 6.72 0.11
C SER A 154 -25.89 7.84 -0.45
N ALA A 155 -25.89 8.03 -1.77
CA ALA A 155 -26.72 9.02 -2.42
C ALA A 155 -28.20 8.59 -2.51
N GLY A 156 -29.10 9.56 -2.61
CA GLY A 156 -30.53 9.28 -2.81
C GLY A 156 -31.32 9.07 -1.51
N ASN A 157 -32.62 8.80 -1.68
CA ASN A 157 -33.64 8.75 -0.59
C ASN A 157 -34.21 7.33 -0.41
N ALA A 158 -33.44 6.29 -0.74
CA ALA A 158 -33.82 4.91 -0.39
C ALA A 158 -33.78 4.74 1.13
N ASP A 159 -34.63 3.89 1.66
CA ASP A 159 -34.58 3.50 3.06
C ASP A 159 -33.43 2.55 3.29
N VAL A 160 -33.14 1.70 2.27
CA VAL A 160 -31.98 0.81 2.20
C VAL A 160 -31.41 0.84 0.79
N ALA A 161 -30.12 1.11 0.65
CA ALA A 161 -29.34 0.90 -0.57
C ALA A 161 -28.34 -0.24 -0.36
N LEU A 162 -28.20 -1.13 -1.36
CA LEU A 162 -27.26 -2.25 -1.32
C LEU A 162 -26.43 -2.29 -2.60
N SER A 163 -25.17 -2.68 -2.47
CA SER A 163 -24.27 -2.88 -3.60
C SER A 163 -24.50 -4.26 -4.23
N VAL A 164 -24.58 -4.31 -5.56
CA VAL A 164 -24.88 -5.52 -6.33
C VAL A 164 -24.01 -5.55 -7.59
N PHE A 165 -23.51 -6.71 -7.97
CA PHE A 165 -22.82 -6.91 -9.24
C PHE A 165 -23.30 -8.18 -9.95
N GLU A 166 -23.07 -8.26 -11.26
CA GLU A 166 -23.28 -9.48 -12.03
C GLU A 166 -21.99 -10.30 -12.01
N ALA A 167 -22.01 -11.39 -11.26
CA ALA A 167 -20.86 -12.27 -11.09
C ALA A 167 -20.62 -13.15 -12.32
N ALA A 168 -19.38 -13.28 -12.74
CA ALA A 168 -18.97 -14.28 -13.74
C ALA A 168 -19.20 -15.70 -13.17
N ASP A 169 -18.72 -15.94 -11.94
CA ASP A 169 -19.03 -17.11 -11.12
C ASP A 169 -19.62 -16.64 -9.78
N PRO A 170 -20.95 -16.84 -9.55
CA PRO A 170 -21.59 -16.38 -8.32
C PRO A 170 -21.30 -17.26 -7.09
N TYR A 171 -20.51 -18.32 -7.20
CA TYR A 171 -20.21 -19.22 -6.09
C TYR A 171 -19.64 -18.48 -4.88
N GLY A 172 -20.22 -18.73 -3.71
CA GLY A 172 -19.79 -18.14 -2.44
C GLY A 172 -20.40 -16.78 -2.09
N TYR A 173 -21.11 -16.12 -3.01
CA TYR A 173 -21.83 -14.89 -2.73
C TYR A 173 -23.29 -15.12 -2.36
N GLY A 174 -23.92 -14.20 -1.64
CA GLY A 174 -25.38 -14.12 -1.50
C GLY A 174 -26.03 -13.75 -2.83
N ARG A 175 -27.13 -14.41 -3.18
CA ARG A 175 -27.89 -14.14 -4.42
C ARG A 175 -28.93 -13.05 -4.17
N VAL A 176 -28.92 -12.03 -5.01
CA VAL A 176 -29.93 -10.96 -4.95
C VAL A 176 -31.13 -11.35 -5.80
N ILE A 177 -32.25 -11.56 -5.13
CA ILE A 177 -33.51 -11.91 -5.77
C ILE A 177 -34.20 -10.62 -6.20
N VAL A 178 -34.42 -10.49 -7.50
CA VAL A 178 -35.10 -9.32 -8.09
C VAL A 178 -36.38 -9.76 -8.79
N ASN A 179 -37.51 -9.16 -8.46
CA ASN A 179 -38.77 -9.38 -9.11
C ASN A 179 -39.35 -8.03 -9.56
N ASN A 180 -39.77 -7.95 -10.82
CA ASN A 180 -40.30 -6.73 -11.43
C ASN A 180 -39.43 -5.48 -11.22
N GLY A 181 -38.12 -5.66 -11.19
CA GLY A 181 -37.14 -4.59 -10.98
C GLY A 181 -36.95 -4.10 -9.54
N LYS A 182 -37.57 -4.79 -8.57
CA LYS A 182 -37.39 -4.54 -7.14
C LYS A 182 -36.56 -5.66 -6.52
N VAL A 183 -35.67 -5.30 -5.63
CA VAL A 183 -34.95 -6.28 -4.79
C VAL A 183 -35.91 -6.83 -3.76
N GLU A 184 -36.16 -8.14 -3.75
CA GLU A 184 -37.03 -8.81 -2.79
C GLU A 184 -36.29 -9.36 -1.58
N ALA A 185 -35.18 -10.05 -1.83
CA ALA A 185 -34.39 -10.70 -0.79
C ALA A 185 -32.96 -10.91 -1.24
N ILE A 186 -32.12 -11.25 -0.28
CA ILE A 186 -30.77 -11.82 -0.52
C ILE A 186 -30.75 -13.19 0.13
N VAL A 187 -30.35 -14.23 -0.62
CA VAL A 187 -30.24 -15.61 -0.12
C VAL A 187 -28.75 -16.00 -0.14
N GLU A 188 -28.25 -16.36 1.03
CA GLU A 188 -26.85 -16.76 1.17
C GLU A 188 -26.57 -18.09 0.45
N GLN A 189 -25.33 -18.28 -0.02
CA GLN A 189 -24.90 -19.47 -0.80
C GLN A 189 -25.30 -20.81 -0.15
N LYS A 190 -25.23 -20.90 1.18
CA LYS A 190 -25.51 -22.14 1.93
C LYS A 190 -26.98 -22.42 2.09
N ASP A 191 -27.82 -21.39 2.00
CA ASP A 191 -29.27 -21.48 2.17
C ASP A 191 -30.04 -21.43 0.84
N ALA A 192 -29.31 -21.21 -0.28
CA ALA A 192 -29.84 -21.09 -1.63
C ALA A 192 -30.23 -22.46 -2.21
N THR A 193 -31.46 -22.53 -2.81
CA THR A 193 -31.87 -23.66 -3.66
C THR A 193 -31.02 -23.75 -4.92
N GLU A 194 -31.01 -24.90 -5.61
CA GLU A 194 -30.26 -25.08 -6.85
C GLU A 194 -30.65 -24.05 -7.93
N THR A 195 -31.97 -23.71 -8.01
CA THR A 195 -32.45 -22.67 -8.93
C THR A 195 -31.90 -21.29 -8.54
N GLN A 196 -31.85 -20.95 -7.27
CA GLN A 196 -31.32 -19.68 -6.78
C GLN A 196 -29.81 -19.58 -6.98
N LYS A 197 -29.05 -20.66 -6.87
CA LYS A 197 -27.61 -20.71 -7.14
C LYS A 197 -27.25 -20.31 -8.57
N MET A 198 -28.19 -20.46 -9.53
CA MET A 198 -27.99 -20.05 -10.92
C MET A 198 -28.11 -18.54 -11.16
N ILE A 199 -28.60 -17.79 -10.18
CA ILE A 199 -28.74 -16.33 -10.26
C ILE A 199 -27.34 -15.71 -10.22
N LYS A 200 -27.03 -14.88 -11.22
CA LYS A 200 -25.73 -14.20 -11.33
C LYS A 200 -25.65 -12.89 -10.56
N SER A 201 -26.80 -12.31 -10.22
CA SER A 201 -26.85 -11.09 -9.43
C SER A 201 -26.43 -11.38 -7.99
N ALA A 202 -25.25 -10.88 -7.62
CA ALA A 202 -24.56 -11.17 -6.38
C ALA A 202 -24.56 -9.96 -5.44
N ASN A 203 -24.71 -10.23 -4.14
CA ASN A 203 -24.57 -9.24 -3.10
C ASN A 203 -23.10 -8.86 -2.92
N ALA A 204 -22.79 -7.57 -3.09
CA ALA A 204 -21.43 -7.06 -2.90
C ALA A 204 -21.08 -6.75 -1.44
N GLY A 205 -22.02 -6.92 -0.50
CA GLY A 205 -21.75 -6.86 0.95
C GLY A 205 -21.63 -5.47 1.56
N CYS A 206 -21.88 -4.40 0.82
CA CYS A 206 -21.93 -3.04 1.35
C CYS A 206 -23.33 -2.47 1.27
N TYR A 207 -23.72 -1.73 2.33
CA TYR A 207 -25.09 -1.23 2.49
C TYR A 207 -25.09 0.20 3.00
N CYS A 208 -26.11 0.96 2.63
CA CYS A 208 -26.43 2.24 3.26
C CYS A 208 -27.88 2.22 3.70
N PHE A 209 -28.11 2.35 4.99
CA PHE A 209 -29.43 2.43 5.59
C PHE A 209 -29.72 3.86 6.07
N LYS A 210 -31.00 4.27 6.06
CA LYS A 210 -31.41 5.27 7.04
C LYS A 210 -31.23 4.69 8.44
N SER A 211 -30.57 5.41 9.32
CA SER A 211 -30.19 4.86 10.64
C SER A 211 -31.41 4.51 11.50
N GLU A 212 -32.52 5.26 11.37
CA GLU A 212 -33.80 4.94 12.02
C GLU A 212 -34.31 3.58 11.57
N VAL A 213 -34.32 3.32 10.26
CA VAL A 213 -34.75 2.04 9.67
C VAL A 213 -33.86 0.89 10.15
N LEU A 214 -32.56 1.09 10.20
CA LEU A 214 -31.63 0.07 10.68
C LEU A 214 -31.87 -0.27 12.16
N ARG A 215 -32.11 0.75 13.01
CA ARG A 215 -32.44 0.54 14.43
C ARG A 215 -33.74 -0.27 14.62
N GLU A 216 -34.72 -0.07 13.75
CA GLU A 216 -36.00 -0.81 13.82
C GLU A 216 -35.89 -2.26 13.28
N ILE A 217 -35.03 -2.49 12.29
CA ILE A 217 -34.89 -3.79 11.63
C ILE A 217 -33.94 -4.72 12.39
N LEU A 218 -32.83 -4.22 12.94
CA LEU A 218 -31.80 -5.04 13.62
C LEU A 218 -32.39 -5.98 14.71
N PRO A 219 -33.33 -5.57 15.58
CA PRO A 219 -33.93 -6.47 16.58
C PRO A 219 -34.72 -7.61 15.98
N LEU A 220 -35.22 -7.48 14.74
CA LEU A 220 -36.08 -8.45 14.07
C LEU A 220 -35.29 -9.52 13.30
N ILE A 221 -34.00 -9.29 13.08
CA ILE A 221 -33.13 -10.26 12.41
C ILE A 221 -32.91 -11.45 13.35
N GLY A 222 -33.34 -12.63 12.93
CA GLY A 222 -33.11 -13.90 13.61
C GLY A 222 -31.82 -14.58 13.18
N ASN A 223 -31.61 -15.80 13.71
CA ASN A 223 -30.46 -16.66 13.34
C ASN A 223 -30.90 -18.08 12.97
N GLU A 224 -32.13 -18.24 12.50
CA GLU A 224 -32.72 -19.52 12.05
C GLU A 224 -32.28 -19.83 10.62
N ASN A 225 -30.98 -20.00 10.41
CA ASN A 225 -30.33 -20.35 9.14
C ASN A 225 -29.30 -21.45 9.32
N SER A 226 -28.70 -21.94 8.23
CA SER A 226 -27.74 -23.04 8.22
C SER A 226 -26.49 -22.80 9.07
N GLN A 227 -26.12 -21.54 9.29
CA GLN A 227 -24.94 -21.14 10.07
C GLN A 227 -25.27 -20.69 11.50
N LYS A 228 -26.55 -20.53 11.84
CA LYS A 228 -27.03 -19.95 13.11
C LYS A 228 -26.44 -18.56 13.40
N GLU A 229 -26.32 -17.74 12.37
CA GLU A 229 -25.77 -16.38 12.41
C GLU A 229 -26.84 -15.34 12.13
N PHE A 230 -26.71 -14.15 12.70
CA PHE A 230 -27.58 -13.01 12.37
C PHE A 230 -27.07 -12.37 11.06
N TYR A 231 -27.76 -12.68 9.96
CA TYR A 231 -27.37 -12.18 8.64
C TYR A 231 -27.93 -10.78 8.38
N LEU A 232 -27.06 -9.83 8.03
CA LEU A 232 -27.50 -8.49 7.61
C LEU A 232 -28.31 -8.54 6.30
N THR A 233 -28.11 -9.56 5.49
CA THR A 233 -28.88 -9.81 4.25
C THR A 233 -30.36 -10.00 4.49
N ASP A 234 -30.75 -10.51 5.66
CA ASP A 234 -32.17 -10.68 6.03
C ASP A 234 -32.91 -9.34 6.23
N ALA A 235 -32.13 -8.25 6.49
CA ALA A 235 -32.68 -6.91 6.60
C ALA A 235 -33.45 -6.48 5.34
N ILE A 236 -33.06 -6.97 4.16
CA ILE A 236 -33.67 -6.62 2.88
C ILE A 236 -35.09 -7.20 2.80
N LYS A 237 -35.27 -8.46 3.20
CA LYS A 237 -36.56 -9.11 3.25
C LYS A 237 -37.49 -8.41 4.23
N ILE A 238 -37.01 -8.13 5.46
CA ILE A 238 -37.77 -7.44 6.50
C ILE A 238 -38.18 -6.03 6.05
N ALA A 239 -37.26 -5.31 5.38
CA ALA A 239 -37.53 -3.97 4.83
C ALA A 239 -38.65 -4.02 3.78
N ASN A 240 -38.66 -5.00 2.88
CA ASN A 240 -39.69 -5.18 1.87
C ASN A 240 -41.06 -5.54 2.47
N GLU A 241 -41.12 -6.44 3.45
CA GLU A 241 -42.32 -6.81 4.19
C GLU A 241 -42.98 -5.60 4.88
N ARG A 242 -42.18 -4.58 5.21
CA ARG A 242 -42.63 -3.31 5.79
C ARG A 242 -42.93 -2.21 4.75
N GLY A 243 -42.80 -2.52 3.45
CA GLY A 243 -43.07 -1.57 2.38
C GLY A 243 -41.99 -0.50 2.20
N LEU A 244 -40.77 -0.71 2.76
CA LEU A 244 -39.66 0.21 2.65
C LEU A 244 -39.00 0.14 1.27
N LYS A 245 -38.31 1.21 0.88
CA LYS A 245 -37.66 1.34 -0.45
C LYS A 245 -36.27 0.74 -0.41
N CYS A 246 -36.09 -0.43 -1.02
CA CYS A 246 -34.78 -1.10 -1.19
C CYS A 246 -34.25 -0.86 -2.61
N TRP A 247 -33.08 -0.23 -2.74
CA TRP A 247 -32.43 0.06 -4.03
C TRP A 247 -31.16 -0.74 -4.21
N ALA A 248 -31.01 -1.41 -5.34
CA ALA A 248 -29.76 -2.02 -5.77
C ALA A 248 -28.92 -0.99 -6.53
N ILE A 249 -27.69 -0.83 -6.11
CA ILE A 249 -26.69 -0.01 -6.77
C ILE A 249 -25.68 -0.95 -7.46
N SER A 250 -25.69 -0.92 -8.80
CA SER A 250 -24.74 -1.73 -9.58
C SER A 250 -23.32 -1.23 -9.38
N VAL A 251 -22.42 -2.15 -9.06
CA VAL A 251 -20.99 -1.90 -8.84
C VAL A 251 -20.14 -2.87 -9.66
N GLU A 252 -18.84 -2.58 -9.76
CA GLU A 252 -17.90 -3.47 -10.44
C GLU A 252 -17.40 -4.58 -9.49
N GLU A 253 -17.50 -5.84 -9.90
CA GLU A 253 -17.13 -7.02 -9.10
C GLU A 253 -15.74 -6.88 -8.49
N GLN A 254 -14.72 -6.51 -9.30
CA GLN A 254 -13.33 -6.39 -8.87
C GLN A 254 -13.12 -5.36 -7.73
N ASN A 255 -13.93 -4.28 -7.69
CA ASN A 255 -13.82 -3.26 -6.64
C ASN A 255 -14.38 -3.76 -5.31
N PHE A 256 -15.32 -4.72 -5.33
CA PHE A 256 -16.00 -5.26 -4.15
C PHE A 256 -15.55 -6.69 -3.81
N MET A 257 -14.42 -7.11 -4.33
CA MET A 257 -13.85 -8.42 -4.02
C MET A 257 -13.44 -8.49 -2.55
N GLY A 258 -14.10 -9.38 -1.79
CA GLY A 258 -13.69 -9.71 -0.42
C GLY A 258 -12.50 -10.67 -0.42
N ILE A 259 -11.43 -10.30 0.28
CA ILE A 259 -10.20 -11.10 0.36
C ILE A 259 -10.31 -12.08 1.52
N ASN A 260 -10.37 -13.38 1.23
CA ASN A 260 -10.58 -14.43 2.23
C ASN A 260 -9.41 -15.39 2.38
N ASP A 261 -8.54 -15.47 1.40
CA ASP A 261 -7.35 -16.31 1.38
C ASP A 261 -6.18 -15.60 0.69
N LYS A 262 -4.99 -16.24 0.71
CA LYS A 262 -3.76 -15.68 0.15
C LYS A 262 -3.77 -15.61 -1.38
N PHE A 263 -4.57 -16.46 -2.04
CA PHE A 263 -4.69 -16.40 -3.50
C PHE A 263 -5.50 -15.16 -3.90
N GLN A 264 -6.64 -14.92 -3.24
CA GLN A 264 -7.42 -13.69 -3.46
C GLN A 264 -6.61 -12.43 -3.10
N LEU A 265 -5.76 -12.51 -2.05
CA LEU A 265 -4.84 -11.41 -1.71
C LEU A 265 -3.88 -11.09 -2.86
N SER A 266 -3.29 -12.11 -3.51
CA SER A 266 -2.39 -11.90 -4.64
C SER A 266 -3.09 -11.30 -5.87
N ILE A 267 -4.35 -11.65 -6.12
CA ILE A 267 -5.17 -11.04 -7.17
C ILE A 267 -5.41 -9.55 -6.86
N ALA A 268 -5.80 -9.24 -5.62
CA ALA A 268 -6.04 -7.87 -5.19
C ALA A 268 -4.76 -7.02 -5.25
N GLU A 269 -3.59 -7.59 -4.91
CA GLU A 269 -2.28 -6.94 -5.05
C GLU A 269 -2.04 -6.48 -6.48
N ASN A 270 -2.24 -7.37 -7.46
CA ASN A 270 -2.06 -7.05 -8.87
C ASN A 270 -3.02 -5.93 -9.33
N LEU A 271 -4.31 -6.04 -8.98
CA LEU A 271 -5.31 -5.02 -9.32
C LEU A 271 -4.97 -3.65 -8.75
N MET A 272 -4.54 -3.60 -7.49
CA MET A 272 -4.14 -2.35 -6.85
C MET A 272 -2.85 -1.79 -7.44
N GLN A 273 -1.85 -2.63 -7.72
CA GLN A 273 -0.61 -2.23 -8.40
C GLN A 273 -0.91 -1.63 -9.77
N ASP A 274 -1.79 -2.25 -10.55
CA ASP A 274 -2.17 -1.73 -11.87
C ASP A 274 -2.85 -0.36 -11.78
N GLU A 275 -3.71 -0.17 -10.78
CA GLU A 275 -4.37 1.12 -10.56
C GLU A 275 -3.38 2.20 -10.10
N ILE A 276 -2.49 1.89 -9.14
CA ILE A 276 -1.45 2.82 -8.66
C ILE A 276 -0.57 3.26 -9.83
N LYS A 277 0.01 2.32 -10.58
CA LYS A 277 0.90 2.61 -11.71
C LYS A 277 0.18 3.38 -12.82
N LYS A 278 -1.04 2.99 -13.16
CA LYS A 278 -1.88 3.70 -14.15
C LYS A 278 -2.12 5.15 -13.76
N ASN A 279 -2.41 5.42 -12.48
CA ASN A 279 -2.64 6.78 -11.99
C ASN A 279 -1.35 7.60 -12.00
N LEU A 280 -0.21 7.02 -11.62
CA LEU A 280 1.09 7.66 -11.68
C LEU A 280 1.50 7.99 -13.13
N MET A 281 1.34 7.08 -14.07
CA MET A 281 1.62 7.35 -15.49
C MET A 281 0.70 8.45 -16.05
N LYS A 282 -0.56 8.49 -15.66
CA LYS A 282 -1.49 9.58 -16.05
C LYS A 282 -1.12 10.91 -15.43
N SER A 283 -0.45 10.94 -14.29
CA SER A 283 0.05 12.15 -13.64
C SER A 283 1.41 12.62 -14.17
N GLY A 284 2.04 11.87 -15.11
CA GLY A 284 3.26 12.28 -15.78
C GLY A 284 4.51 11.45 -15.42
N VAL A 285 4.40 10.44 -14.56
CA VAL A 285 5.53 9.53 -14.27
C VAL A 285 5.76 8.60 -15.47
N LEU A 286 6.97 8.60 -16.02
CA LEU A 286 7.35 7.65 -17.07
C LEU A 286 7.75 6.31 -16.43
N MET A 287 7.08 5.23 -16.82
CA MET A 287 7.42 3.88 -16.37
C MET A 287 7.79 2.99 -17.56
N ARG A 288 8.93 2.30 -17.47
CA ARG A 288 9.34 1.26 -18.43
C ARG A 288 8.89 -0.10 -17.91
N LEU A 289 8.23 -0.90 -18.75
CA LEU A 289 7.71 -2.23 -18.39
C LEU A 289 6.99 -2.23 -17.02
N PRO A 290 5.89 -1.47 -16.84
CA PRO A 290 5.28 -1.24 -15.55
C PRO A 290 4.87 -2.52 -14.80
N ASN A 291 4.68 -3.65 -15.51
CA ASN A 291 4.34 -4.93 -14.87
C ASN A 291 5.47 -5.51 -14.02
N SER A 292 6.71 -5.08 -14.23
CA SER A 292 7.88 -5.49 -13.42
C SER A 292 8.18 -4.53 -12.28
N VAL A 293 7.45 -3.42 -12.17
CA VAL A 293 7.66 -2.37 -11.16
C VAL A 293 6.70 -2.58 -9.99
N TYR A 294 7.21 -2.46 -8.77
CA TYR A 294 6.41 -2.45 -7.55
C TYR A 294 6.40 -1.07 -6.90
N ILE A 295 5.22 -0.55 -6.61
CA ILE A 295 5.04 0.75 -5.93
C ILE A 295 4.15 0.59 -4.71
N ASP A 296 4.66 0.93 -3.54
CA ASP A 296 3.90 1.00 -2.30
C ASP A 296 2.80 2.08 -2.39
N ALA A 297 1.64 1.82 -1.83
CA ALA A 297 0.49 2.73 -1.86
C ALA A 297 0.76 4.10 -1.19
N ARG A 298 1.78 4.18 -0.34
CA ARG A 298 2.20 5.39 0.37
C ARG A 298 3.23 6.22 -0.38
N ALA A 299 3.82 5.67 -1.45
CA ALA A 299 4.84 6.37 -2.24
C ALA A 299 4.24 7.59 -2.97
N LYS A 300 4.99 8.69 -2.98
CA LYS A 300 4.63 9.94 -3.62
C LYS A 300 5.63 10.30 -4.71
N PHE A 301 5.11 10.85 -5.80
CA PHE A 301 5.90 11.27 -6.95
C PHE A 301 5.55 12.72 -7.29
N GLU A 302 6.57 13.54 -7.53
CA GLU A 302 6.41 14.96 -7.86
C GLU A 302 7.32 15.35 -9.03
N GLY A 303 6.81 16.17 -9.94
CA GLY A 303 7.56 16.64 -11.11
C GLY A 303 7.86 15.53 -12.12
N GLU A 304 8.98 15.65 -12.84
CA GLU A 304 9.38 14.68 -13.87
C GLU A 304 10.10 13.50 -13.23
N CYS A 305 9.43 12.35 -13.20
CA CYS A 305 10.01 11.11 -12.67
C CYS A 305 10.06 10.02 -13.72
N VAL A 306 11.17 9.28 -13.74
CA VAL A 306 11.35 8.10 -14.60
C VAL A 306 11.63 6.89 -13.72
N ILE A 307 10.84 5.83 -13.90
CA ILE A 307 10.97 4.55 -13.20
C ILE A 307 11.24 3.47 -14.24
N GLU A 308 12.39 2.86 -14.18
CA GLU A 308 12.76 1.78 -15.10
C GLU A 308 12.23 0.43 -14.63
N GLU A 309 12.45 -0.61 -15.42
CA GLU A 309 12.00 -1.97 -15.14
C GLU A 309 12.63 -2.57 -13.88
N ASN A 310 11.89 -3.46 -13.22
CA ASN A 310 12.29 -4.19 -12.00
C ASN A 310 12.62 -3.29 -10.80
N VAL A 311 12.18 -2.04 -10.81
CA VAL A 311 12.31 -1.14 -9.66
C VAL A 311 11.29 -1.49 -8.59
N SER A 312 11.69 -1.42 -7.32
CA SER A 312 10.81 -1.53 -6.17
C SER A 312 10.88 -0.26 -5.32
N VAL A 313 9.74 0.41 -5.14
CA VAL A 313 9.58 1.56 -4.24
C VAL A 313 8.71 1.11 -3.07
N ILE A 314 9.29 1.03 -1.87
CA ILE A 314 8.72 0.37 -0.69
C ILE A 314 8.56 1.38 0.44
N GLY A 315 7.38 1.41 1.06
CA GLY A 315 7.08 2.31 2.19
C GLY A 315 6.84 3.76 1.77
N GLU A 316 6.86 4.66 2.74
CA GLU A 316 6.72 6.09 2.50
C GLU A 316 7.95 6.65 1.80
N CYS A 317 7.91 6.72 0.48
CA CYS A 317 8.94 7.35 -0.34
C CYS A 317 8.41 8.65 -0.94
N LEU A 318 9.31 9.62 -1.11
CA LEU A 318 9.10 10.78 -1.98
C LEU A 318 10.14 10.75 -3.08
N ILE A 319 9.69 10.60 -4.33
CA ILE A 319 10.52 10.66 -5.54
C ILE A 319 10.14 11.93 -6.29
N LYS A 320 11.10 12.85 -6.45
CA LYS A 320 10.84 14.14 -7.07
C LYS A 320 11.89 14.46 -8.13
N ASN A 321 11.46 14.80 -9.34
CA ASN A 321 12.34 15.16 -10.48
C ASN A 321 13.51 14.19 -10.63
N SER A 322 13.27 12.89 -10.52
CA SER A 322 14.35 11.90 -10.36
C SER A 322 14.17 10.70 -11.25
N VAL A 323 15.29 10.02 -11.51
CA VAL A 323 15.34 8.78 -12.30
C VAL A 323 15.75 7.62 -11.40
N ILE A 324 14.87 6.61 -11.30
CA ILE A 324 15.20 5.36 -10.61
C ILE A 324 15.44 4.29 -11.68
N LYS A 325 16.68 3.87 -11.81
CA LYS A 325 17.15 2.95 -12.86
C LYS A 325 16.90 1.49 -12.50
N SER A 326 16.94 0.67 -13.52
CA SER A 326 16.52 -0.74 -13.47
C SER A 326 17.09 -1.53 -12.29
N GLY A 327 16.24 -2.36 -11.68
CA GLY A 327 16.59 -3.25 -10.58
C GLY A 327 16.92 -2.57 -9.25
N SER A 328 16.73 -1.25 -9.14
CA SER A 328 17.00 -0.52 -7.89
C SER A 328 15.85 -0.67 -6.89
N VAL A 329 16.19 -0.65 -5.61
CA VAL A 329 15.23 -0.70 -4.50
C VAL A 329 15.34 0.61 -3.70
N VAL A 330 14.20 1.26 -3.46
CA VAL A 330 14.10 2.48 -2.65
C VAL A 330 13.12 2.25 -1.52
N GLU A 331 13.60 2.28 -0.28
CA GLU A 331 12.79 2.02 0.90
C GLU A 331 12.68 3.26 1.80
N SER A 332 11.46 3.69 2.10
CA SER A 332 11.13 4.76 3.07
C SER A 332 12.14 5.91 3.05
N SER A 333 12.34 6.51 1.88
CA SER A 333 13.41 7.47 1.60
C SER A 333 12.93 8.61 0.70
N VAL A 334 13.70 9.71 0.71
CA VAL A 334 13.46 10.89 -0.12
C VAL A 334 14.55 10.96 -1.19
N VAL A 335 14.14 11.08 -2.47
CA VAL A 335 15.04 11.24 -3.62
C VAL A 335 14.55 12.46 -4.42
N GLU A 336 15.37 13.50 -4.48
CA GLU A 336 15.05 14.77 -5.15
C GLU A 336 16.17 15.16 -6.12
N ASP A 337 15.79 15.54 -7.36
CA ASP A 337 16.72 16.05 -8.39
C ASP A 337 17.95 15.12 -8.59
N SER A 338 17.72 13.80 -8.59
CA SER A 338 18.78 12.78 -8.49
C SER A 338 18.54 11.61 -9.43
N ASP A 339 19.61 10.85 -9.70
CA ASP A 339 19.50 9.57 -10.39
C ASP A 339 20.08 8.44 -9.54
N VAL A 340 19.36 7.31 -9.47
CA VAL A 340 19.66 6.18 -8.60
C VAL A 340 19.71 4.88 -9.41
N GLY A 341 20.83 4.18 -9.32
CA GLY A 341 21.03 2.88 -9.95
C GLY A 341 21.81 2.93 -11.26
N PRO A 342 21.80 1.82 -12.03
CA PRO A 342 20.99 0.61 -11.80
C PRO A 342 21.46 -0.23 -10.61
N LEU A 343 20.58 -1.13 -10.12
CA LEU A 343 20.91 -2.09 -9.06
C LEU A 343 21.44 -1.43 -7.76
N ALA A 344 20.96 -0.24 -7.46
CA ALA A 344 21.26 0.45 -6.19
C ALA A 344 20.19 0.12 -5.12
N HIS A 345 20.58 0.19 -3.84
CA HIS A 345 19.67 -0.07 -2.74
C HIS A 345 19.68 1.08 -1.73
N LEU A 346 18.63 1.87 -1.70
CA LEU A 346 18.37 2.87 -0.68
C LEU A 346 17.51 2.27 0.42
N ARG A 347 18.15 1.93 1.54
CA ARG A 347 17.49 1.46 2.75
C ARG A 347 16.86 2.63 3.51
N PRO A 348 15.94 2.37 4.48
CA PRO A 348 15.18 3.43 5.13
C PRO A 348 15.99 4.59 5.69
N LYS A 349 15.37 5.78 5.67
CA LYS A 349 15.87 7.06 6.19
C LYS A 349 17.01 7.66 5.37
N CYS A 350 17.05 7.40 4.05
CA CYS A 350 17.94 8.13 3.15
C CYS A 350 17.26 9.43 2.66
N GLU A 351 18.06 10.51 2.61
CA GLU A 351 17.70 11.81 2.04
C GLU A 351 18.75 12.15 0.96
N ILE A 352 18.35 12.02 -0.31
CA ILE A 352 19.24 12.13 -1.47
C ILE A 352 18.78 13.30 -2.31
N LYS A 353 19.69 14.28 -2.54
CA LYS A 353 19.38 15.49 -3.30
C LYS A 353 20.52 15.86 -4.26
N ASN A 354 20.19 16.26 -5.50
CA ASN A 354 21.18 16.67 -6.52
C ASN A 354 22.35 15.68 -6.66
N THR A 355 22.08 14.37 -6.55
CA THR A 355 23.11 13.35 -6.32
C THR A 355 23.03 12.25 -7.37
N HIS A 356 24.17 11.75 -7.78
CA HIS A 356 24.30 10.58 -8.64
C HIS A 356 24.68 9.35 -7.80
N ILE A 357 23.80 8.35 -7.75
CA ILE A 357 24.04 7.04 -7.14
C ILE A 357 24.09 6.00 -8.27
N GLY A 358 25.21 5.31 -8.40
CA GLY A 358 25.44 4.33 -9.47
C GLY A 358 25.25 2.87 -9.05
N ASN A 359 25.87 1.99 -9.85
CA ASN A 359 25.69 0.53 -9.71
C ASN A 359 26.15 -0.01 -8.36
N PHE A 360 25.32 -0.87 -7.78
CA PHE A 360 25.62 -1.63 -6.56
C PHE A 360 26.02 -0.75 -5.38
N VAL A 361 25.51 0.47 -5.32
CA VAL A 361 25.67 1.34 -4.17
C VAL A 361 24.53 1.11 -3.20
N GLU A 362 24.87 0.76 -1.95
CA GLU A 362 23.89 0.62 -0.87
C GLU A 362 24.00 1.80 0.09
N LEU A 363 22.88 2.43 0.39
CA LEU A 363 22.78 3.51 1.37
C LEU A 363 21.83 3.13 2.50
N LYS A 364 22.11 3.63 3.71
CA LYS A 364 21.24 3.44 4.87
C LYS A 364 21.34 4.64 5.81
N ALA A 365 20.20 5.26 6.13
CA ALA A 365 20.16 6.45 7.00
C ALA A 365 21.24 7.47 6.59
N ALA A 366 21.35 7.73 5.29
CA ALA A 366 22.39 8.55 4.67
C ALA A 366 21.78 9.86 4.14
N ARG A 367 22.47 10.97 4.35
CA ARG A 367 22.12 12.29 3.81
C ARG A 367 23.18 12.75 2.84
N LEU A 368 22.84 12.82 1.57
CA LEU A 368 23.71 13.20 0.47
C LEU A 368 23.12 14.38 -0.29
N ASN A 369 23.91 15.41 -0.52
CA ASN A 369 23.49 16.54 -1.33
C ASN A 369 24.62 16.95 -2.29
N GLY A 370 24.38 16.85 -3.61
CA GLY A 370 25.37 17.20 -4.62
C GLY A 370 26.57 16.24 -4.67
N VAL A 371 26.34 14.94 -4.43
CA VAL A 371 27.38 13.91 -4.29
C VAL A 371 27.39 13.00 -5.51
N LYS A 372 28.57 12.46 -5.84
CA LYS A 372 28.73 11.40 -6.83
C LYS A 372 29.27 10.14 -6.17
N ALA A 373 28.46 9.06 -6.16
CA ALA A 373 28.83 7.73 -5.67
C ALA A 373 28.48 6.68 -6.75
N GLY A 374 29.41 6.44 -7.67
CA GLY A 374 29.12 5.74 -8.92
C GLY A 374 29.09 4.21 -8.84
N HIS A 375 29.80 3.59 -7.89
CA HIS A 375 30.04 2.15 -7.92
C HIS A 375 30.26 1.53 -6.55
N LEU A 376 29.71 0.32 -6.33
CA LEU A 376 30.11 -0.67 -5.32
C LEU A 376 30.50 -0.06 -3.95
N SER A 377 29.66 0.74 -3.35
CA SER A 377 29.97 1.40 -2.07
C SER A 377 28.88 1.14 -1.04
N TYR A 378 29.25 1.04 0.23
CA TYR A 378 28.30 1.04 1.34
C TYR A 378 28.41 2.33 2.15
N LEU A 379 27.35 3.12 2.14
CA LEU A 379 27.26 4.42 2.78
C LEU A 379 26.17 4.40 3.84
N GLY A 380 26.50 3.91 5.04
CA GLY A 380 25.57 3.77 6.16
C GLY A 380 25.82 4.82 7.24
N ASP A 381 24.72 5.36 7.82
CA ASP A 381 24.72 6.32 8.92
C ASP A 381 25.70 7.49 8.66
N CYS A 382 25.60 8.14 7.48
CA CYS A 382 26.55 9.17 7.06
C CYS A 382 25.87 10.45 6.54
N GLU A 383 26.65 11.55 6.59
CA GLU A 383 26.33 12.80 5.93
C GLU A 383 27.49 13.19 4.99
N ILE A 384 27.17 13.51 3.72
CA ILE A 384 28.17 13.83 2.70
C ILE A 384 27.79 15.14 2.02
N GLY A 385 28.74 16.09 2.05
CA GLY A 385 28.58 17.43 1.49
C GLY A 385 28.78 17.51 -0.02
N CYS A 386 28.29 18.60 -0.60
CA CYS A 386 28.25 18.80 -2.05
C CYS A 386 29.64 18.83 -2.69
N GLY A 387 29.74 18.42 -3.97
CA GLY A 387 30.99 18.34 -4.72
C GLY A 387 31.83 17.12 -4.38
N THR A 388 31.43 16.30 -3.42
CA THR A 388 32.16 15.12 -3.00
C THR A 388 32.03 13.99 -4.01
N ASN A 389 33.16 13.38 -4.37
CA ASN A 389 33.20 12.17 -5.18
C ASN A 389 33.61 10.97 -4.31
N VAL A 390 32.77 9.95 -4.27
CA VAL A 390 33.02 8.71 -3.54
C VAL A 390 33.57 7.66 -4.49
N GLY A 391 34.79 7.22 -4.23
CA GLY A 391 35.48 6.19 -5.01
C GLY A 391 34.83 4.81 -4.84
N CYS A 392 34.96 3.97 -5.85
CA CYS A 392 34.47 2.59 -5.85
C CYS A 392 35.00 1.80 -4.64
N GLY A 393 34.19 1.00 -3.99
CA GLY A 393 34.58 0.19 -2.84
C GLY A 393 34.71 0.98 -1.53
N THR A 394 34.21 2.21 -1.47
CA THR A 394 34.20 2.99 -0.22
C THR A 394 33.17 2.40 0.75
N ILE A 395 33.59 2.23 2.01
CA ILE A 395 32.74 1.69 3.08
C ILE A 395 32.79 2.65 4.29
N THR A 396 31.62 3.09 4.74
CA THR A 396 31.48 3.66 6.08
C THR A 396 31.33 2.51 7.08
N CYS A 397 32.36 2.25 7.87
CA CYS A 397 32.33 1.19 8.87
C CYS A 397 31.55 1.68 10.10
N ASN A 398 30.24 1.71 9.99
CA ASN A 398 29.32 2.36 10.93
C ASN A 398 28.93 1.52 12.15
N TYR A 399 29.36 0.26 12.25
CA TYR A 399 29.02 -0.64 13.34
C TYR A 399 30.23 -1.25 14.00
N ASP A 400 30.36 -1.11 15.31
CA ASP A 400 31.50 -1.59 16.12
C ASP A 400 31.23 -2.95 16.81
N GLY A 401 30.13 -3.62 16.48
CA GLY A 401 29.68 -4.85 17.15
C GLY A 401 28.66 -4.60 18.29
N LYS A 402 28.51 -3.37 18.74
CA LYS A 402 27.58 -2.99 19.83
C LYS A 402 26.66 -1.84 19.44
N ALA A 403 27.21 -0.78 18.85
CA ALA A 403 26.51 0.45 18.51
C ALA A 403 26.82 0.89 17.08
N LYS A 404 25.98 1.79 16.55
CA LYS A 404 26.19 2.44 15.28
C LYS A 404 26.74 3.84 15.51
N HIS A 405 27.70 4.21 14.67
CA HIS A 405 28.40 5.47 14.71
C HIS A 405 28.29 6.19 13.37
N LYS A 406 28.39 7.52 13.41
CA LYS A 406 28.18 8.38 12.25
C LYS A 406 29.49 8.75 11.58
N THR A 407 29.49 8.78 10.25
CA THR A 407 30.54 9.35 9.42
C THR A 407 30.06 10.69 8.86
N ILE A 408 30.86 11.75 9.01
CA ILE A 408 30.57 13.08 8.45
C ILE A 408 31.67 13.45 7.46
N ILE A 409 31.27 13.73 6.22
CA ILE A 409 32.20 14.10 5.14
C ILE A 409 31.79 15.48 4.63
N GLY A 410 32.76 16.40 4.59
CA GLY A 410 32.57 17.76 4.14
C GLY A 410 32.34 17.90 2.63
N LYS A 411 32.52 19.11 2.13
CA LYS A 411 32.32 19.47 0.73
C LYS A 411 33.60 19.27 -0.08
N ASN A 412 33.46 19.04 -1.41
CA ASN A 412 34.56 18.91 -2.36
C ASN A 412 35.62 17.86 -1.97
N VAL A 413 35.19 16.79 -1.27
CA VAL A 413 36.07 15.71 -0.86
C VAL A 413 36.25 14.72 -2.01
N PHE A 414 37.49 14.35 -2.31
CA PHE A 414 37.77 13.25 -3.23
C PHE A 414 38.18 12.02 -2.41
N ILE A 415 37.30 11.03 -2.36
CA ILE A 415 37.58 9.75 -1.69
C ILE A 415 38.08 8.77 -2.74
N GLY A 416 39.33 8.32 -2.58
CA GLY A 416 39.95 7.31 -3.44
C GLY A 416 39.24 5.95 -3.29
N SER A 417 39.36 5.12 -4.32
CA SER A 417 38.73 3.78 -4.33
C SER A 417 39.25 2.90 -3.20
N ASP A 418 38.44 1.95 -2.73
CA ASP A 418 38.75 1.00 -1.66
C ASP A 418 39.15 1.71 -0.35
N THR A 419 38.38 2.72 0.03
CA THR A 419 38.58 3.48 1.27
C THR A 419 37.61 2.98 2.36
N GLN A 420 38.11 2.67 3.55
CA GLN A 420 37.33 2.34 4.74
C GLN A 420 37.36 3.53 5.70
N LEU A 421 36.16 4.04 6.06
CA LEU A 421 35.96 5.12 7.01
C LEU A 421 35.43 4.53 8.33
N VAL A 422 36.34 4.36 9.32
CA VAL A 422 35.95 3.73 10.60
C VAL A 422 35.28 4.76 11.49
N ALA A 423 33.96 4.64 11.59
CA ALA A 423 33.15 5.58 12.37
C ALA A 423 33.31 5.35 13.90
N PRO A 424 33.22 6.44 14.73
CA PRO A 424 32.90 7.80 14.33
C PRO A 424 34.11 8.51 13.71
N VAL A 425 33.92 9.18 12.56
CA VAL A 425 34.99 9.92 11.90
C VAL A 425 34.42 11.14 11.16
N LYS A 426 35.15 12.25 11.19
CA LYS A 426 34.87 13.48 10.43
C LYS A 426 35.95 13.75 9.42
N VAL A 427 35.56 13.99 8.19
CA VAL A 427 36.44 14.46 7.11
C VAL A 427 36.03 15.88 6.78
N GLY A 428 36.97 16.81 6.86
CA GLY A 428 36.73 18.23 6.58
C GLY A 428 36.48 18.50 5.09
N ASP A 429 36.34 19.77 4.75
CA ASP A 429 36.15 20.22 3.35
C ASP A 429 37.47 20.15 2.58
N ASP A 430 37.37 20.02 1.22
CA ASP A 430 38.53 20.08 0.31
C ASP A 430 39.62 19.03 0.61
N VAL A 431 39.20 17.85 1.07
CA VAL A 431 40.12 16.75 1.44
C VAL A 431 40.29 15.77 0.28
N LEU A 432 41.50 15.24 0.13
CA LEU A 432 41.83 14.11 -0.73
C LEU A 432 42.17 12.89 0.16
N ILE A 433 41.44 11.79 0.00
CA ILE A 433 41.76 10.50 0.64
C ILE A 433 42.40 9.60 -0.44
N ALA A 434 43.59 9.12 -0.20
CA ALA A 434 44.30 8.24 -1.14
C ALA A 434 43.61 6.87 -1.22
N ALA A 435 43.52 6.28 -2.41
CA ALA A 435 42.94 4.95 -2.61
C ALA A 435 43.59 3.88 -1.72
N GLY A 436 42.79 2.90 -1.24
CA GLY A 436 43.24 1.84 -0.34
C GLY A 436 43.55 2.32 1.08
N SER A 437 42.97 3.43 1.54
CA SER A 437 43.18 3.97 2.89
C SER A 437 42.16 3.52 3.88
N THR A 438 42.57 3.17 5.11
CA THR A 438 41.68 2.97 6.27
C THR A 438 41.83 4.20 7.18
N VAL A 439 40.77 5.01 7.21
CA VAL A 439 40.74 6.27 7.98
C VAL A 439 40.10 5.99 9.34
N THR A 440 40.87 6.17 10.43
CA THR A 440 40.43 5.85 11.81
C THR A 440 40.38 7.06 12.73
N SER A 441 40.73 8.24 12.22
CA SER A 441 40.69 9.51 12.95
C SER A 441 40.27 10.65 12.04
N ASP A 442 39.82 11.75 12.63
CA ASP A 442 39.33 12.92 11.92
C ASP A 442 40.41 13.49 10.98
N VAL A 443 39.95 13.94 9.79
CA VAL A 443 40.84 14.53 8.76
C VAL A 443 40.50 16.02 8.66
N PRO A 444 41.47 16.92 8.92
CA PRO A 444 41.21 18.36 8.81
C PRO A 444 41.02 18.81 7.36
N SER A 445 40.34 19.92 7.16
CA SER A 445 40.10 20.50 5.83
C SER A 445 41.42 20.79 5.10
N GLY A 446 41.42 20.61 3.77
CA GLY A 446 42.59 20.83 2.90
C GLY A 446 43.67 19.75 2.96
N ALA A 447 43.41 18.65 3.68
CA ALA A 447 44.42 17.62 3.91
C ALA A 447 44.43 16.53 2.82
N LEU A 448 45.58 15.88 2.69
CA LEU A 448 45.72 14.57 2.03
C LEU A 448 45.83 13.49 3.11
N ALA A 449 44.86 12.60 3.19
CA ALA A 449 44.91 11.44 4.09
C ALA A 449 45.42 10.20 3.36
N ILE A 450 46.47 9.56 3.88
CA ILE A 450 47.04 8.32 3.36
C ILE A 450 47.26 7.35 4.53
N SER A 451 46.63 6.19 4.45
CA SER A 451 46.73 5.13 5.47
C SER A 451 46.91 3.78 4.78
N ARG A 452 48.07 3.56 4.21
CA ARG A 452 48.46 2.31 3.53
C ARG A 452 49.94 2.08 3.63
N THR A 453 50.38 0.82 3.56
CA THR A 453 51.80 0.45 3.57
C THR A 453 52.50 0.83 2.25
N LYS A 454 53.82 1.08 2.32
CA LYS A 454 54.64 1.32 1.10
C LYS A 454 54.70 0.05 0.27
N GLN A 455 54.49 0.18 -1.03
CA GLN A 455 54.60 -0.93 -1.97
C GLN A 455 56.01 -1.49 -2.01
N VAL A 456 56.16 -2.81 -1.99
CA VAL A 456 57.41 -3.54 -2.19
C VAL A 456 57.24 -4.51 -3.34
N ASN A 457 58.10 -4.39 -4.36
CA ASN A 457 58.13 -5.32 -5.48
C ASN A 457 59.25 -6.37 -5.26
N LYS A 458 58.93 -7.64 -5.40
CA LYS A 458 59.88 -8.76 -5.39
C LYS A 458 60.00 -9.31 -6.80
N GLU A 459 61.03 -8.90 -7.52
CA GLU A 459 61.24 -9.33 -8.89
C GLU A 459 61.51 -10.84 -8.99
N GLY A 460 60.99 -11.46 -10.04
CA GLY A 460 61.10 -12.90 -10.28
C GLY A 460 60.34 -13.83 -9.31
N PHE A 461 59.61 -13.28 -8.31
CA PHE A 461 58.93 -14.09 -7.32
C PHE A 461 57.83 -14.98 -7.92
N PHE A 462 57.15 -14.49 -8.98
CA PHE A 462 56.12 -15.27 -9.70
C PHE A 462 56.74 -16.57 -10.26
N TYR A 463 57.83 -16.48 -10.95
CA TYR A 463 58.48 -17.63 -11.60
C TYR A 463 59.05 -18.60 -10.55
N LYS A 464 59.58 -18.12 -9.44
CA LYS A 464 59.98 -18.94 -8.32
C LYS A 464 58.80 -19.73 -7.76
N PHE A 465 57.69 -19.06 -7.47
CA PHE A 465 56.50 -19.68 -6.86
C PHE A 465 55.88 -20.77 -7.74
N PHE A 466 55.75 -20.54 -9.05
CA PHE A 466 55.14 -21.52 -9.96
C PHE A 466 56.09 -22.56 -10.53
N ASN A 467 57.39 -22.37 -10.48
CA ASN A 467 58.37 -23.40 -10.91
C ASN A 467 58.60 -24.45 -9.84
N ASP A 468 58.56 -24.11 -8.57
CA ASP A 468 58.68 -25.08 -7.48
C ASP A 468 57.51 -26.09 -7.44
N THR A 469 56.33 -25.72 -7.93
CA THR A 469 55.17 -26.64 -8.03
C THR A 469 55.29 -27.64 -9.18
N LYS A 470 56.12 -27.39 -10.23
CA LYS A 470 56.35 -28.35 -11.33
C LYS A 470 57.38 -29.43 -10.98
N SER A 471 58.26 -29.24 -9.98
CA SER A 471 59.22 -30.25 -9.52
C SER A 471 58.55 -31.39 -8.76
N ASP A 472 57.42 -31.15 -8.07
CA ASP A 472 56.70 -32.16 -7.29
C ASP A 472 55.79 -33.06 -8.15
N GLU A 473 55.33 -32.65 -9.33
CA GLU A 473 54.57 -33.50 -10.23
C GLU A 473 55.41 -34.50 -11.00
N ASN A 474 56.72 -34.23 -11.21
CA ASN A 474 57.61 -35.17 -11.87
C ASN A 474 58.28 -36.19 -10.89
N ALA A 475 58.14 -36.01 -9.60
CA ALA A 475 58.60 -36.96 -8.57
C ALA A 475 57.56 -38.05 -8.21
N LYS A 476 56.33 -37.97 -8.80
CA LYS A 476 55.23 -38.92 -8.58
C LYS A 476 54.86 -39.76 -9.83
N LYS A 477 55.76 -39.81 -10.84
CA LYS A 477 55.70 -40.76 -11.93
C LYS A 477 56.92 -41.72 -11.81
#